data_caacbbe08a1f5a030700086f62e980f6
#
_entry.id   caacbbe08a1f5a030700086f62e980f6
#
_cell.length_a   1.000
_cell.length_b   1.000
_cell.length_c   1.000
_cell.angle_alpha   90.00
_cell.angle_beta   90.00
_cell.angle_gamma   90.00
#
_symmetry.space_group_name_H-M   'P 1'
#
loop_
_entity.id
_entity.type
_entity.pdbx_description
1 polymer ?
#
loop_
_entity_poly.entity_id
_entity_poly.type
_entity_poly.pdbx_seq_one_letter_code
_entity_poly.pdbx_strand_id
1 'polypeptide(L)'
;GRREGRVEQNANGLYWALDNRIYTSNSDIDLRWKDGAFEVRRTLSRGEWGVTSDDAGHIYRNTNESPVHVDLVPTAYFARNPNLDSTRGSYQAIGDADARTVWPVRPTPGTNRAYQFGIDRPDGTLARFTSACAPLVYRGDALPSDVYGNVFVAEPAANLVSRFIVRDDGTGLVAHKAYDRGEFLASTDERFRPVFLSNAPDGTLYIVDMYRGII
;
A
#
# COMPACT_ATOMS: atom_id res chain seq x y z
N GLY A 1 5.19 -15.33 -16.35
CA GLY A 1 5.85 -15.68 -15.10
C GLY A 1 5.46 -17.07 -14.65
N ARG A 2 6.38 -17.85 -14.13
CA ARG A 2 6.08 -19.14 -13.53
C ARG A 2 5.31 -18.89 -12.24
N ARG A 3 4.14 -19.49 -12.08
CA ARG A 3 3.40 -19.59 -10.83
C ARG A 3 4.04 -20.71 -10.00
N GLU A 4 5.11 -20.41 -9.30
CA GLU A 4 5.74 -21.33 -8.36
C GLU A 4 5.50 -20.81 -6.94
N GLY A 5 5.06 -21.69 -6.04
CA GLY A 5 4.85 -21.37 -4.64
C GLY A 5 3.40 -21.01 -4.29
N ARG A 6 3.24 -20.23 -3.21
CA ARG A 6 1.92 -19.80 -2.72
C ARG A 6 1.33 -18.76 -3.67
N VAL A 7 0.10 -18.98 -4.12
CA VAL A 7 -0.61 -18.11 -5.06
C VAL A 7 -0.69 -16.67 -4.52
N GLU A 8 -0.81 -16.50 -3.21
CA GLU A 8 -0.89 -15.22 -2.51
C GLU A 8 0.41 -14.42 -2.52
N GLN A 9 1.54 -14.99 -2.91
CA GLN A 9 2.85 -14.34 -2.89
C GLN A 9 3.45 -14.17 -4.29
N ASN A 10 2.62 -14.07 -5.31
CA ASN A 10 3.09 -13.80 -6.67
C ASN A 10 3.27 -12.31 -6.91
N ALA A 11 4.13 -11.96 -7.87
CA ALA A 11 4.29 -10.60 -8.35
C ALA A 11 2.94 -9.99 -8.76
N ASN A 12 2.66 -8.77 -8.28
CA ASN A 12 1.39 -8.09 -8.48
C ASN A 12 1.56 -6.57 -8.54
N GLY A 13 0.45 -5.84 -8.78
CA GLY A 13 0.43 -4.40 -8.72
C GLY A 13 1.27 -3.75 -9.82
N LEU A 14 1.12 -4.19 -11.08
CA LEU A 14 1.80 -3.55 -12.20
C LEU A 14 1.53 -2.04 -12.22
N TYR A 15 2.58 -1.26 -12.04
CA TYR A 15 2.50 0.20 -11.99
C TYR A 15 3.54 0.83 -12.93
N TRP A 16 3.08 1.61 -13.89
CA TRP A 16 3.94 2.34 -14.82
C TRP A 16 4.29 3.70 -14.22
N ALA A 17 5.54 3.83 -13.80
CA ALA A 17 6.03 5.01 -13.09
C ALA A 17 6.58 6.08 -14.05
N LEU A 18 6.90 7.25 -13.48
CA LEU A 18 7.37 8.43 -14.22
C LEU A 18 8.70 8.23 -14.94
N ASP A 19 9.53 7.29 -14.48
CA ASP A 19 10.82 6.93 -15.10
C ASP A 19 10.67 5.94 -16.28
N ASN A 20 9.43 5.76 -16.76
CA ASN A 20 9.07 4.82 -17.83
C ASN A 20 9.38 3.36 -17.51
N ARG A 21 9.33 3.00 -16.21
CA ARG A 21 9.45 1.62 -15.75
C ARG A 21 8.16 1.10 -15.15
N ILE A 22 7.96 -0.19 -15.27
CA ILE A 22 6.86 -0.91 -14.67
C ILE A 22 7.38 -1.59 -13.41
N TYR A 23 6.88 -1.13 -12.28
CA TYR A 23 7.18 -1.67 -10.95
C TYR A 23 6.12 -2.68 -10.53
N THR A 24 6.51 -3.59 -9.64
CA THR A 24 5.63 -4.58 -9.04
C THR A 24 5.92 -4.70 -7.55
N SER A 25 4.98 -5.25 -6.82
CA SER A 25 5.21 -5.82 -5.49
C SER A 25 5.51 -7.30 -5.59
N ASN A 26 6.20 -7.83 -4.59
CA ASN A 26 6.55 -9.25 -4.48
C ASN A 26 7.39 -9.77 -5.66
N SER A 27 8.28 -8.94 -6.16
CA SER A 27 9.13 -9.24 -7.32
C SER A 27 10.51 -8.59 -7.17
N ASP A 28 11.52 -9.25 -7.68
CA ASP A 28 12.92 -8.81 -7.70
C ASP A 28 13.33 -8.15 -9.03
N ILE A 29 12.34 -7.80 -9.87
CA ILE A 29 12.57 -7.14 -11.15
C ILE A 29 11.65 -5.94 -11.34
N ASP A 30 12.10 -4.97 -12.12
CA ASP A 30 11.27 -4.00 -12.82
C ASP A 30 11.50 -4.10 -14.33
N LEU A 31 10.54 -3.59 -15.09
CA LEU A 31 10.50 -3.73 -16.54
C LEU A 31 10.47 -2.34 -17.20
N ARG A 32 11.02 -2.22 -18.39
CA ARG A 32 10.82 -1.06 -19.27
C ARG A 32 10.58 -1.54 -20.69
N TRP A 33 9.53 -1.03 -21.33
CA TRP A 33 9.35 -1.25 -22.75
C TRP A 33 10.28 -0.33 -23.55
N LYS A 34 11.13 -0.91 -24.37
CA LYS A 34 12.06 -0.17 -25.21
C LYS A 34 12.37 -0.96 -26.48
N ASP A 35 12.37 -0.28 -27.63
CA ASP A 35 12.74 -0.83 -28.94
C ASP A 35 12.05 -2.17 -29.27
N GLY A 36 10.74 -2.28 -28.92
CA GLY A 36 9.93 -3.47 -29.24
C GLY A 36 10.12 -4.65 -28.29
N ALA A 37 10.83 -4.48 -27.16
CA ALA A 37 11.08 -5.54 -26.16
C ALA A 37 11.02 -5.01 -24.73
N PHE A 38 10.84 -5.92 -23.77
CA PHE A 38 11.00 -5.60 -22.36
C PHE A 38 12.47 -5.68 -21.94
N GLU A 39 13.02 -4.55 -21.49
CA GLU A 39 14.24 -4.51 -20.71
C GLU A 39 13.93 -4.92 -19.26
N VAL A 40 14.61 -5.92 -18.75
CA VAL A 40 14.51 -6.40 -17.37
C VAL A 40 15.65 -5.83 -16.54
N ARG A 41 15.33 -5.21 -15.41
CA ARG A 41 16.33 -4.76 -14.43
C ARG A 41 16.12 -5.46 -13.10
N ARG A 42 17.20 -5.97 -12.51
CA ARG A 42 17.17 -6.56 -11.16
C ARG A 42 17.00 -5.49 -10.11
N THR A 43 16.15 -5.79 -9.15
CA THR A 43 15.86 -4.98 -7.98
C THR A 43 15.81 -5.86 -6.72
N LEU A 44 15.41 -5.31 -5.59
CA LEU A 44 15.10 -6.07 -4.40
C LEU A 44 13.60 -6.38 -4.36
N SER A 45 13.23 -7.62 -4.02
CA SER A 45 11.81 -7.96 -3.81
C SER A 45 11.27 -7.23 -2.61
N ARG A 46 10.20 -6.45 -2.81
CA ARG A 46 9.59 -5.59 -1.80
C ARG A 46 8.08 -5.53 -1.97
N GLY A 47 7.40 -5.25 -0.85
CA GLY A 47 5.95 -5.10 -0.80
C GLY A 47 5.20 -6.42 -0.90
N GLU A 48 3.90 -6.36 -0.65
CA GLU A 48 3.01 -7.51 -0.76
C GLU A 48 1.89 -7.26 -1.77
N TRP A 49 1.16 -6.13 -1.67
CA TRP A 49 -0.04 -5.91 -2.47
C TRP A 49 -0.13 -4.48 -2.99
N GLY A 50 0.18 -4.29 -4.27
CA GLY A 50 0.06 -3.00 -4.94
C GLY A 50 1.31 -2.14 -4.88
N VAL A 51 1.38 -1.17 -5.78
CA VAL A 51 2.48 -0.20 -5.95
C VAL A 51 1.90 1.11 -6.44
N THR A 52 2.45 2.23 -5.98
CA THR A 52 2.15 3.56 -6.48
C THR A 52 3.39 4.46 -6.41
N SER A 53 3.30 5.67 -6.91
CA SER A 53 4.35 6.69 -6.74
C SER A 53 3.78 8.07 -6.49
N ASP A 54 4.61 8.93 -5.88
CA ASP A 54 4.37 10.37 -5.80
C ASP A 54 4.95 11.13 -7.01
N ASP A 55 4.83 12.46 -7.00
CA ASP A 55 5.34 13.33 -8.06
C ASP A 55 6.88 13.44 -8.07
N ALA A 56 7.53 13.11 -6.96
CA ALA A 56 9.00 13.03 -6.89
C ALA A 56 9.56 11.70 -7.43
N GLY A 57 8.67 10.75 -7.73
CA GLY A 57 9.03 9.42 -8.24
C GLY A 57 9.41 8.41 -7.16
N HIS A 58 9.15 8.71 -5.88
CA HIS A 58 9.29 7.72 -4.83
C HIS A 58 8.26 6.61 -5.01
N ILE A 59 8.68 5.36 -4.82
CA ILE A 59 7.81 4.19 -4.99
C ILE A 59 7.28 3.76 -3.64
N TYR A 60 5.95 3.73 -3.53
CA TYR A 60 5.23 3.32 -2.32
C TYR A 60 4.71 1.90 -2.44
N ARG A 61 4.81 1.16 -1.34
CA ARG A 61 4.31 -0.21 -1.16
C ARG A 61 3.79 -0.39 0.26
N ASN A 62 3.32 -1.58 0.55
CA ASN A 62 2.86 -1.97 1.89
C ASN A 62 3.22 -3.43 2.18
N THR A 63 3.03 -3.84 3.43
CA THR A 63 2.81 -5.23 3.84
C THR A 63 1.41 -5.37 4.39
N ASN A 64 0.94 -6.59 4.65
CA ASN A 64 -0.36 -6.82 5.28
C ASN A 64 -0.57 -6.05 6.59
N GLU A 65 0.50 -5.82 7.35
CA GLU A 65 0.44 -5.20 8.69
C GLU A 65 0.99 -3.78 8.74
N SER A 66 1.74 -3.37 7.73
CA SER A 66 2.37 -2.06 7.69
C SER A 66 1.92 -1.32 6.43
N PRO A 67 1.08 -0.29 6.58
CA PRO A 67 0.33 0.28 5.46
C PRO A 67 1.18 1.11 4.49
N VAL A 68 2.24 1.77 4.96
CA VAL A 68 3.00 2.71 4.11
C VAL A 68 4.50 2.47 4.23
N HIS A 69 5.08 2.00 3.15
CA HIS A 69 6.53 1.89 2.93
C HIS A 69 6.91 2.70 1.69
N VAL A 70 8.12 3.24 1.67
CA VAL A 70 8.62 4.02 0.55
C VAL A 70 10.05 3.66 0.19
N ASP A 71 10.34 3.64 -1.10
CA ASP A 71 11.70 3.66 -1.64
C ASP A 71 12.09 5.12 -1.92
N LEU A 72 12.85 5.73 -1.02
CA LEU A 72 13.44 7.05 -1.22
C LEU A 72 14.60 6.99 -2.23
N VAL A 73 15.21 5.82 -2.35
CA VAL A 73 16.24 5.51 -3.34
C VAL A 73 15.79 4.28 -4.12
N PRO A 74 15.85 4.33 -5.47
CA PRO A 74 15.45 3.19 -6.28
C PRO A 74 16.20 1.92 -5.89
N THR A 75 15.47 0.85 -5.60
CA THR A 75 16.01 -0.43 -5.09
C THR A 75 17.02 -1.10 -6.03
N ALA A 76 16.98 -0.76 -7.31
CA ALA A 76 17.96 -1.24 -8.28
C ALA A 76 19.41 -0.80 -7.98
N TYR A 77 19.61 0.32 -7.25
CA TYR A 77 20.94 0.73 -6.83
C TYR A 77 21.51 -0.20 -5.76
N PHE A 78 20.65 -0.64 -4.84
CA PHE A 78 21.03 -1.59 -3.79
C PHE A 78 21.27 -3.00 -4.36
N ALA A 79 20.45 -3.43 -5.33
CA ALA A 79 20.59 -4.74 -5.97
C ALA A 79 21.93 -4.94 -6.73
N ARG A 80 22.64 -3.85 -7.05
CA ARG A 80 23.98 -3.91 -7.66
C ARG A 80 25.07 -4.33 -6.68
N ASN A 81 24.83 -4.15 -5.39
CA ASN A 81 25.78 -4.52 -4.36
C ASN A 81 25.13 -5.56 -3.43
N PRO A 82 25.51 -6.85 -3.55
CA PRO A 82 24.90 -7.92 -2.75
C PRO A 82 25.15 -7.79 -1.24
N ASN A 83 26.03 -6.89 -0.83
CA ASN A 83 26.30 -6.63 0.59
C ASN A 83 25.48 -5.46 1.16
N LEU A 84 24.58 -4.88 0.37
CA LEU A 84 23.74 -3.72 0.74
C LEU A 84 22.25 -4.04 0.58
N ASP A 85 21.80 -5.19 1.05
CA ASP A 85 20.43 -5.65 0.95
C ASP A 85 19.46 -4.96 1.93
N SER A 86 19.97 -4.26 2.94
CA SER A 86 19.19 -3.60 3.98
C SER A 86 19.77 -2.25 4.37
N THR A 87 19.59 -1.24 3.52
CA THR A 87 20.06 0.12 3.80
C THR A 87 18.90 1.10 4.00
N ARG A 88 19.18 2.17 4.75
CA ARG A 88 18.26 3.29 4.92
C ARG A 88 17.88 3.89 3.56
N GLY A 89 16.60 4.18 3.37
CA GLY A 89 16.06 4.72 2.12
C GLY A 89 15.53 3.66 1.15
N SER A 90 15.71 2.36 1.45
CA SER A 90 15.07 1.27 0.69
C SER A 90 13.97 0.63 1.52
N TYR A 91 12.74 0.61 0.98
CA TYR A 91 11.56 0.01 1.59
C TYR A 91 11.36 0.44 3.05
N GLN A 92 11.52 1.69 3.30
CA GLN A 92 11.44 2.26 4.65
C GLN A 92 9.98 2.37 5.06
N ALA A 93 9.61 1.78 6.20
CA ALA A 93 8.33 2.06 6.85
C ALA A 93 8.35 3.51 7.34
N ILE A 94 7.38 4.30 6.89
CA ILE A 94 7.32 5.74 7.20
C ILE A 94 6.12 6.11 8.07
N GLY A 95 5.29 5.13 8.43
CA GLY A 95 4.18 5.36 9.36
C GLY A 95 4.67 5.71 10.77
N ASP A 96 4.01 6.67 11.40
CA ASP A 96 4.20 6.97 12.82
C ASP A 96 3.70 5.85 13.74
N ALA A 97 3.70 6.07 15.05
CA ALA A 97 3.29 5.06 16.05
C ALA A 97 1.84 4.58 15.86
N ASP A 98 0.95 5.43 15.36
CA ASP A 98 -0.47 5.17 15.19
C ASP A 98 -0.85 4.70 13.76
N ALA A 99 0.09 4.74 12.82
CA ALA A 99 -0.16 4.41 11.42
C ALA A 99 -0.76 3.00 11.22
N ARG A 100 -0.44 2.05 12.10
CA ARG A 100 -0.96 0.68 12.02
C ARG A 100 -2.35 0.50 12.63
N THR A 101 -2.88 1.49 13.35
CA THR A 101 -4.19 1.45 13.98
C THR A 101 -5.29 1.67 12.96
N VAL A 102 -6.39 0.91 13.06
CA VAL A 102 -7.59 1.06 12.23
C VAL A 102 -8.83 1.27 13.09
N TRP A 103 -9.82 1.97 12.54
CA TRP A 103 -11.05 2.36 13.23
C TRP A 103 -12.29 1.90 12.45
N PRO A 104 -12.60 0.58 12.45
CA PRO A 104 -13.83 0.07 11.83
C PRO A 104 -15.08 0.60 12.52
N VAL A 105 -16.16 0.73 11.76
CA VAL A 105 -17.48 1.17 12.29
C VAL A 105 -18.39 0.01 12.69
N ARG A 106 -17.89 -1.21 12.65
CA ARG A 106 -18.59 -2.44 13.02
C ARG A 106 -17.61 -3.51 13.52
N PRO A 107 -18.07 -4.49 14.32
CA PRO A 107 -17.28 -5.68 14.60
C PRO A 107 -16.86 -6.39 13.31
N THR A 108 -15.66 -6.94 13.31
CA THR A 108 -15.02 -7.59 12.15
C THR A 108 -14.75 -9.07 12.43
N PRO A 109 -15.80 -9.91 12.58
CA PRO A 109 -15.63 -11.32 12.91
C PRO A 109 -14.89 -12.06 11.78
N GLY A 110 -14.11 -13.08 12.15
CA GLY A 110 -13.38 -13.90 11.20
C GLY A 110 -12.13 -13.25 10.62
N THR A 111 -11.64 -12.16 11.24
CA THR A 111 -10.37 -11.55 10.87
C THR A 111 -9.24 -12.56 10.98
N ASN A 112 -8.42 -12.66 9.95
CA ASN A 112 -7.21 -13.44 10.00
C ASN A 112 -6.30 -12.93 11.14
N ARG A 113 -5.72 -13.87 11.91
CA ARG A 113 -4.87 -13.57 13.07
C ARG A 113 -5.58 -12.98 14.29
N ALA A 114 -6.91 -13.00 14.36
CA ALA A 114 -7.66 -12.56 15.55
C ALA A 114 -7.26 -13.27 16.85
N TYR A 115 -6.64 -14.46 16.73
CA TYR A 115 -6.05 -15.21 17.86
C TYR A 115 -4.80 -14.55 18.47
N GLN A 116 -4.20 -13.58 17.79
CA GLN A 116 -3.03 -12.87 18.30
C GLN A 116 -3.46 -11.70 19.20
N PHE A 117 -2.73 -11.51 20.29
CA PHE A 117 -2.99 -10.41 21.21
C PHE A 117 -2.91 -9.04 20.53
N GLY A 118 -3.93 -8.21 20.76
CA GLY A 118 -3.98 -6.83 20.30
C GLY A 118 -4.31 -6.67 18.80
N ILE A 119 -4.81 -7.72 18.14
CA ILE A 119 -5.38 -7.64 16.78
C ILE A 119 -6.81 -7.14 16.85
N ASP A 120 -7.64 -7.71 17.73
CA ASP A 120 -9.01 -7.25 17.94
C ASP A 120 -9.16 -6.50 19.27
N ARG A 121 -10.06 -5.53 19.31
CA ARG A 121 -10.49 -4.86 20.52
C ARG A 121 -11.53 -5.70 21.27
N PRO A 122 -11.80 -5.41 22.55
CA PRO A 122 -12.83 -6.12 23.32
C PRO A 122 -14.24 -6.06 22.73
N ASP A 123 -14.54 -5.05 21.92
CA ASP A 123 -15.82 -4.88 21.21
C ASP A 123 -15.88 -5.68 19.89
N GLY A 124 -14.86 -6.46 19.58
CA GLY A 124 -14.78 -7.26 18.35
C GLY A 124 -14.39 -6.47 17.10
N THR A 125 -13.98 -5.20 17.23
CA THR A 125 -13.46 -4.44 16.08
C THR A 125 -11.97 -4.68 15.90
N LEU A 126 -11.52 -4.73 14.65
CA LEU A 126 -10.10 -4.82 14.30
C LEU A 126 -9.34 -3.59 14.85
N ALA A 127 -8.23 -3.82 15.54
CA ALA A 127 -7.41 -2.76 16.13
C ALA A 127 -6.27 -2.30 15.22
N ARG A 128 -5.76 -3.19 14.37
CA ARG A 128 -4.58 -2.94 13.51
C ARG A 128 -4.79 -3.51 12.12
N PHE A 129 -4.06 -2.97 11.15
CA PHE A 129 -3.97 -3.58 9.82
C PHE A 129 -3.55 -5.05 9.88
N THR A 130 -4.26 -5.90 9.14
CA THR A 130 -3.94 -7.32 8.94
C THR A 130 -3.94 -7.71 7.47
N SER A 131 -4.54 -6.88 6.62
CA SER A 131 -4.74 -7.14 5.19
C SER A 131 -4.53 -5.87 4.36
N ALA A 132 -3.69 -4.94 4.85
CA ALA A 132 -3.40 -3.71 4.12
C ALA A 132 -3.00 -4.02 2.67
N CYS A 133 -3.63 -3.34 1.72
CA CYS A 133 -3.36 -3.53 0.30
C CYS A 133 -3.59 -2.26 -0.51
N ALA A 134 -3.11 -2.29 -1.76
CA ALA A 134 -3.33 -1.25 -2.76
C ALA A 134 -3.01 0.17 -2.27
N PRO A 135 -1.79 0.46 -1.82
CA PRO A 135 -1.42 1.83 -1.50
C PRO A 135 -1.58 2.68 -2.76
N LEU A 136 -2.17 3.87 -2.60
CA LEU A 136 -2.35 4.82 -3.69
C LEU A 136 -1.96 6.23 -3.22
N VAL A 137 -1.02 6.86 -3.89
CA VAL A 137 -0.84 8.31 -3.81
C VAL A 137 -1.92 8.96 -4.67
N TYR A 138 -2.82 9.73 -4.03
CA TYR A 138 -3.87 10.42 -4.76
C TYR A 138 -3.28 11.64 -5.50
N ARG A 139 -3.49 11.68 -6.81
CA ARG A 139 -2.98 12.70 -7.72
C ARG A 139 -4.09 13.27 -8.63
N GLY A 140 -5.35 13.07 -8.23
CA GLY A 140 -6.50 13.66 -8.88
C GLY A 140 -6.82 15.05 -8.35
N ASP A 141 -7.81 15.70 -8.93
CA ASP A 141 -8.25 17.05 -8.60
C ASP A 141 -9.74 17.15 -8.25
N ALA A 142 -10.46 16.02 -8.25
CA ALA A 142 -11.87 15.98 -7.89
C ALA A 142 -12.12 15.97 -6.37
N LEU A 143 -11.13 15.62 -5.54
CA LEU A 143 -11.20 15.75 -4.09
C LEU A 143 -10.63 17.10 -3.63
N PRO A 144 -10.91 17.56 -2.40
CA PRO A 144 -10.32 18.80 -1.87
C PRO A 144 -8.78 18.82 -1.99
N SER A 145 -8.22 19.99 -2.21
CA SER A 145 -6.80 20.17 -2.52
C SER A 145 -5.84 19.67 -1.43
N ASP A 146 -6.29 19.62 -0.16
CA ASP A 146 -5.53 19.06 0.96
C ASP A 146 -5.38 17.51 0.90
N VAL A 147 -6.10 16.87 -0.02
CA VAL A 147 -6.05 15.42 -0.25
C VAL A 147 -4.96 15.05 -1.26
N TYR A 148 -4.57 15.99 -2.13
CA TYR A 148 -3.54 15.75 -3.12
C TYR A 148 -2.20 15.32 -2.48
N GLY A 149 -1.57 14.29 -3.02
CA GLY A 149 -0.31 13.74 -2.51
C GLY A 149 -0.48 12.85 -1.25
N ASN A 150 -1.69 12.71 -0.72
CA ASN A 150 -1.91 11.80 0.40
C ASN A 150 -1.93 10.34 -0.06
N VAL A 151 -1.56 9.45 0.85
CA VAL A 151 -1.56 8.01 0.60
C VAL A 151 -2.85 7.39 1.14
N PHE A 152 -3.55 6.67 0.29
CA PHE A 152 -4.71 5.86 0.65
C PHE A 152 -4.33 4.40 0.69
N VAL A 153 -4.84 3.65 1.66
CA VAL A 153 -4.57 2.22 1.81
C VAL A 153 -5.87 1.50 2.16
N ALA A 154 -6.19 0.49 1.39
CA ALA A 154 -7.35 -0.36 1.66
C ALA A 154 -7.05 -1.39 2.76
N GLU A 155 -8.04 -1.66 3.63
CA GLU A 155 -8.03 -2.71 4.63
C GLU A 155 -9.35 -3.51 4.53
N PRO A 156 -9.36 -4.53 3.67
CA PRO A 156 -10.58 -5.31 3.43
C PRO A 156 -11.08 -6.07 4.67
N ALA A 157 -10.20 -6.49 5.58
CA ALA A 157 -10.62 -7.19 6.80
C ALA A 157 -11.45 -6.29 7.72
N ALA A 158 -11.21 -4.98 7.70
CA ALA A 158 -11.91 -3.99 8.51
C ALA A 158 -12.98 -3.20 7.76
N ASN A 159 -13.25 -3.51 6.48
CA ASN A 159 -14.25 -2.84 5.64
C ASN A 159 -13.98 -1.32 5.51
N LEU A 160 -12.73 -0.93 5.25
CA LEU A 160 -12.35 0.49 5.26
C LEU A 160 -11.21 0.83 4.30
N VAL A 161 -11.06 2.15 4.08
CA VAL A 161 -9.90 2.76 3.43
C VAL A 161 -9.35 3.84 4.36
N SER A 162 -8.08 3.72 4.69
CA SER A 162 -7.34 4.72 5.49
C SER A 162 -6.72 5.78 4.61
N ARG A 163 -6.60 7.02 5.13
CA ARG A 163 -5.88 8.14 4.52
C ARG A 163 -4.69 8.53 5.40
N PHE A 164 -3.54 8.67 4.78
CA PHE A 164 -2.30 9.11 5.42
C PHE A 164 -1.81 10.41 4.79
N ILE A 165 -1.48 11.38 5.61
CA ILE A 165 -0.80 12.61 5.21
C ILE A 165 0.70 12.33 5.27
N VAL A 166 1.39 12.44 4.14
CA VAL A 166 2.84 12.26 4.05
C VAL A 166 3.52 13.62 4.04
N ARG A 167 4.53 13.79 4.88
CA ARG A 167 5.31 15.02 4.97
C ARG A 167 6.79 14.69 5.06
N ASP A 168 7.61 15.59 4.53
CA ASP A 168 9.05 15.61 4.80
C ASP A 168 9.28 16.39 6.12
N ASP A 169 9.90 15.74 7.09
CA ASP A 169 10.24 16.32 8.39
C ASP A 169 11.70 16.81 8.47
N GLY A 170 12.41 16.81 7.33
CA GLY A 170 13.81 17.14 7.21
C GLY A 170 14.77 15.97 7.48
N THR A 171 14.26 14.84 7.96
CA THR A 171 15.01 13.59 8.13
C THR A 171 14.57 12.50 7.15
N GLY A 172 13.48 12.73 6.46
CA GLY A 172 12.84 11.87 5.48
C GLY A 172 11.33 12.04 5.45
N LEU A 173 10.64 11.10 4.81
CA LEU A 173 9.18 11.11 4.76
C LEU A 173 8.60 10.44 6.00
N VAL A 174 7.55 11.03 6.54
CA VAL A 174 6.74 10.49 7.64
C VAL A 174 5.27 10.52 7.24
N ALA A 175 4.56 9.43 7.52
CA ALA A 175 3.13 9.29 7.24
C ALA A 175 2.32 9.27 8.55
N HIS A 176 1.34 10.16 8.65
CA HIS A 176 0.42 10.28 9.78
C HIS A 176 -1.00 9.95 9.34
N LYS A 177 -1.79 9.32 10.20
CA LYS A 177 -3.24 9.17 9.97
C LYS A 177 -3.88 10.55 9.78
N ALA A 178 -4.75 10.69 8.78
CA ALA A 178 -5.42 11.94 8.50
C ALA A 178 -6.53 12.28 9.51
N TYR A 179 -7.01 11.30 10.27
CA TYR A 179 -8.13 11.43 11.19
C TYR A 179 -7.78 10.83 12.55
N ASP A 180 -8.16 11.52 13.62
CA ASP A 180 -8.14 10.94 14.96
C ASP A 180 -9.33 9.99 15.13
N ARG A 181 -9.05 8.73 15.47
CA ARG A 181 -10.05 7.67 15.70
C ARG A 181 -11.09 7.52 14.58
N GLY A 182 -10.66 7.73 13.33
CA GLY A 182 -11.52 7.65 12.15
C GLY A 182 -10.77 7.20 10.92
N GLU A 183 -11.53 6.97 9.84
CA GLU A 183 -11.02 6.54 8.55
C GLU A 183 -11.57 7.42 7.42
N PHE A 184 -10.92 7.40 6.26
CA PHE A 184 -11.43 8.11 5.09
C PHE A 184 -12.77 7.55 4.63
N LEU A 185 -12.88 6.23 4.60
CA LEU A 185 -14.09 5.49 4.28
C LEU A 185 -14.17 4.27 5.19
N ALA A 186 -15.30 4.05 5.82
CA ALA A 186 -15.60 2.83 6.55
C ALA A 186 -17.06 2.44 6.29
N SER A 187 -17.31 1.14 6.11
CA SER A 187 -18.64 0.62 5.78
C SER A 187 -19.20 -0.25 6.90
N THR A 188 -20.52 -0.13 7.12
CA THR A 188 -21.29 -1.06 7.96
C THR A 188 -21.66 -2.35 7.24
N ASP A 189 -21.51 -2.39 5.91
CA ASP A 189 -21.70 -3.60 5.12
C ASP A 189 -20.50 -4.54 5.29
N GLU A 190 -20.73 -5.74 5.80
CA GLU A 190 -19.69 -6.75 6.01
C GLU A 190 -19.06 -7.24 4.71
N ARG A 191 -19.74 -7.07 3.57
CA ARG A 191 -19.26 -7.49 2.26
C ARG A 191 -18.39 -6.45 1.57
N PHE A 192 -18.38 -5.22 2.07
CA PHE A 192 -17.46 -4.20 1.55
C PHE A 192 -16.01 -4.62 1.81
N ARG A 193 -15.30 -5.01 0.74
CA ARG A 193 -13.92 -5.49 0.76
C ARG A 193 -13.09 -4.72 -0.25
N PRO A 194 -12.67 -3.50 0.08
CA PRO A 194 -11.85 -2.70 -0.82
C PRO A 194 -10.49 -3.39 -1.01
N VAL A 195 -10.12 -3.69 -2.26
CA VAL A 195 -8.93 -4.47 -2.59
C VAL A 195 -7.99 -3.77 -3.57
N PHE A 196 -8.45 -2.71 -4.24
CA PHE A 196 -7.61 -1.92 -5.13
C PHE A 196 -8.09 -0.47 -5.18
N LEU A 197 -7.12 0.45 -5.32
CA LEU A 197 -7.37 1.89 -5.43
C LEU A 197 -6.69 2.41 -6.69
N SER A 198 -7.32 3.37 -7.38
CA SER A 198 -6.76 4.00 -8.57
C SER A 198 -7.15 5.47 -8.67
N ASN A 199 -6.23 6.30 -9.16
CA ASN A 199 -6.59 7.62 -9.68
C ASN A 199 -7.36 7.42 -10.98
N ALA A 200 -8.55 8.02 -11.08
CA ALA A 200 -9.37 7.94 -12.27
C ALA A 200 -9.07 9.08 -13.25
N PRO A 201 -9.37 8.90 -14.55
CA PRO A 201 -9.12 9.93 -15.56
C PRO A 201 -9.89 11.23 -15.37
N ASP A 202 -10.98 11.19 -14.62
CA ASP A 202 -11.82 12.34 -14.26
C ASP A 202 -11.38 13.03 -12.95
N GLY A 203 -10.20 12.67 -12.44
CA GLY A 203 -9.66 13.20 -11.20
C GLY A 203 -10.21 12.57 -9.92
N THR A 204 -11.16 11.63 -10.01
CA THR A 204 -11.72 10.96 -8.82
C THR A 204 -10.86 9.83 -8.30
N LEU A 205 -11.19 9.34 -7.12
CA LEU A 205 -10.60 8.14 -6.51
C LEU A 205 -11.52 6.95 -6.78
N TYR A 206 -11.03 5.96 -7.55
CA TYR A 206 -11.72 4.70 -7.75
C TYR A 206 -11.32 3.68 -6.69
N ILE A 207 -12.34 3.04 -6.10
CA ILE A 207 -12.18 1.97 -5.12
C ILE A 207 -12.81 0.71 -5.71
N VAL A 208 -11.98 -0.31 -5.90
CA VAL A 208 -12.46 -1.63 -6.33
C VAL A 208 -12.87 -2.41 -5.10
N ASP A 209 -14.14 -2.75 -5.03
CA ASP A 209 -14.73 -3.56 -3.99
C ASP A 209 -14.93 -5.00 -4.48
N MET A 210 -14.32 -5.97 -3.81
CA MET A 210 -14.51 -7.39 -4.12
C MET A 210 -15.92 -7.88 -3.73
N TYR A 211 -16.60 -7.16 -2.86
CA TYR A 211 -17.95 -7.41 -2.36
C TYR A 211 -18.17 -8.85 -1.93
N ARG A 212 -17.38 -9.31 -0.98
CA ARG A 212 -17.39 -10.70 -0.52
C ARG A 212 -17.52 -10.76 1.01
N GLY A 213 -18.23 -11.77 1.51
CA GLY A 213 -18.28 -12.09 2.93
C GLY A 213 -16.90 -12.48 3.50
N ILE A 214 -16.89 -13.16 4.62
CA ILE A 214 -15.66 -13.66 5.25
C ILE A 214 -14.87 -14.52 4.25
N ILE A 215 -13.56 -14.29 4.20
CA ILE A 215 -12.61 -15.01 3.34
C ILE A 215 -12.01 -16.17 4.13
#